data_86c4b42414d8fb0566ceefd92f9e7ebf
#
_entry.id   86c4b42414d8fb0566ceefd92f9e7ebf
#
_cell.length_a   1.000
_cell.length_b   1.000
_cell.length_c   1.000
_cell.angle_alpha   90.00
_cell.angle_beta   90.00
_cell.angle_gamma   90.00
#
_symmetry.space_group_name_H-M   'P 1'
#
loop_
_entity.id
_entity.type
_entity.pdbx_description
1 polymer ?
#
loop_
_entity_poly.entity_id
_entity_poly.type
_entity_poly.pdbx_seq_one_letter_code
_entity_poly.pdbx_strand_id
1 'polypeptide(L)'
;MKKSWPLAAALGLLMQTPAFAIDAKYREKLERSGCTQVSEMQGCDINKTRAENAKAGFVTEAPAGNAGQGAQASQSPYAGNWLAVGPSGDTVAKIHIDNKEHVKVNGKAVKARRSDGALVFKQGFITYTIQGDRRLKGEDTWSDSDARTTGKIVAD
;
A
#
# COMPACT_ATOMS: atom_id res chain seq x y z
N MET A 1 -15.50 -10.89 67.51
CA MET A 1 -16.57 -10.43 66.60
C MET A 1 -15.92 -10.19 65.21
N LYS A 2 -16.06 -11.14 64.31
CA LYS A 2 -15.47 -11.07 62.95
C LYS A 2 -16.58 -10.65 61.99
N LYS A 3 -16.50 -9.44 61.39
CA LYS A 3 -17.39 -8.97 60.33
C LYS A 3 -16.81 -9.40 58.99
N SER A 4 -17.43 -10.36 58.36
CA SER A 4 -17.20 -10.75 56.95
C SER A 4 -18.04 -9.87 56.03
N TRP A 5 -17.34 -9.19 55.07
CA TRP A 5 -17.95 -8.39 54.04
C TRP A 5 -17.98 -9.23 52.75
N PRO A 6 -19.12 -9.40 52.07
CA PRO A 6 -19.16 -10.11 50.80
C PRO A 6 -18.74 -9.17 49.68
N LEU A 7 -17.70 -9.59 48.92
CA LEU A 7 -17.34 -9.01 47.65
C LEU A 7 -18.39 -9.37 46.59
N ALA A 8 -19.19 -8.39 46.14
CA ALA A 8 -20.02 -8.52 44.97
C ALA A 8 -19.18 -8.37 43.70
N ALA A 9 -18.91 -9.49 43.01
CA ALA A 9 -18.30 -9.50 41.68
C ALA A 9 -19.35 -9.09 40.66
N ALA A 10 -19.28 -7.87 40.15
CA ALA A 10 -20.05 -7.41 39.02
C ALA A 10 -19.46 -8.00 37.73
N LEU A 11 -20.15 -9.03 37.18
CA LEU A 11 -19.84 -9.59 35.85
C LEU A 11 -20.36 -8.62 34.80
N GLY A 12 -19.46 -7.77 34.23
CA GLY A 12 -19.77 -6.94 33.06
C GLY A 12 -19.87 -7.83 31.82
N LEU A 13 -21.07 -8.09 31.32
CA LEU A 13 -21.27 -8.65 29.98
C LEU A 13 -20.81 -7.62 28.94
N LEU A 14 -19.67 -7.85 28.35
CA LEU A 14 -19.24 -7.18 27.12
C LEU A 14 -20.16 -7.67 25.99
N MET A 15 -21.12 -6.88 25.60
CA MET A 15 -21.90 -7.09 24.39
C MET A 15 -20.97 -6.86 23.20
N GLN A 16 -20.40 -7.96 22.69
CA GLN A 16 -19.68 -7.96 21.40
C GLN A 16 -20.74 -7.85 20.31
N THR A 17 -20.90 -6.66 19.74
CA THR A 17 -21.66 -6.49 18.51
C THR A 17 -20.96 -7.27 17.40
N PRO A 18 -21.65 -8.20 16.69
CA PRO A 18 -21.04 -8.84 15.54
C PRO A 18 -20.73 -7.77 14.50
N ALA A 19 -19.45 -7.55 14.22
CA ALA A 19 -19.05 -6.80 13.06
C ALA A 19 -19.50 -7.61 11.83
N PHE A 20 -20.50 -7.11 11.11
CA PHE A 20 -20.92 -7.71 9.84
C PHE A 20 -19.76 -7.57 8.87
N ALA A 21 -18.91 -8.59 8.79
CA ALA A 21 -17.93 -8.71 7.74
C ALA A 21 -18.70 -8.87 6.42
N ILE A 22 -18.59 -7.90 5.55
CA ILE A 22 -19.14 -7.96 4.19
C ILE A 22 -18.60 -9.24 3.55
N ASP A 23 -19.49 -10.08 3.01
CA ASP A 23 -19.13 -11.31 2.32
C ASP A 23 -18.08 -11.03 1.23
N ALA A 24 -17.04 -11.85 1.18
CA ALA A 24 -15.94 -11.69 0.24
C ALA A 24 -16.40 -11.66 -1.24
N LYS A 25 -17.40 -12.47 -1.60
CA LYS A 25 -17.99 -12.48 -2.94
C LYS A 25 -18.76 -11.20 -3.25
N TYR A 26 -19.43 -10.64 -2.26
CA TYR A 26 -20.13 -9.37 -2.43
C TYR A 26 -19.15 -8.20 -2.59
N ARG A 27 -18.06 -8.19 -1.83
CA ARG A 27 -17.00 -7.21 -1.98
C ARG A 27 -16.38 -7.26 -3.38
N GLU A 28 -16.04 -8.46 -3.87
CA GLU A 28 -15.52 -8.67 -5.21
C GLU A 28 -16.46 -8.13 -6.30
N LYS A 29 -17.77 -8.35 -6.14
CA LYS A 29 -18.78 -7.80 -7.06
C LYS A 29 -18.80 -6.27 -7.04
N LEU A 30 -18.74 -5.63 -5.88
CA LEU A 30 -18.67 -4.18 -5.74
C LEU A 30 -17.41 -3.63 -6.42
N GLU A 31 -16.25 -4.24 -6.19
CA GLU A 31 -14.99 -3.82 -6.81
C GLU A 31 -15.02 -3.94 -8.34
N ARG A 32 -15.53 -5.05 -8.87
CA ARG A 32 -15.62 -5.30 -10.30
C ARG A 32 -16.61 -4.36 -10.99
N SER A 33 -17.75 -4.12 -10.38
CA SER A 33 -18.81 -3.26 -10.90
C SER A 33 -18.53 -1.77 -10.72
N GLY A 34 -17.63 -1.42 -9.80
CA GLY A 34 -17.37 -0.04 -9.39
C GLY A 34 -18.48 0.55 -8.53
N CYS A 35 -19.47 -0.24 -8.14
CA CYS A 35 -20.55 0.18 -7.26
C CYS A 35 -20.06 0.28 -5.81
N THR A 36 -20.74 1.09 -5.03
CA THR A 36 -20.69 1.10 -3.56
C THR A 36 -22.02 0.60 -3.02
N GLN A 37 -22.10 0.23 -1.76
CA GLN A 37 -23.38 -0.15 -1.13
C GLN A 37 -24.44 0.96 -1.28
N VAL A 38 -24.03 2.21 -1.24
CA VAL A 38 -24.92 3.35 -1.40
C VAL A 38 -25.40 3.47 -2.84
N SER A 39 -24.49 3.36 -3.83
CA SER A 39 -24.87 3.47 -5.24
C SER A 39 -25.67 2.28 -5.75
N GLU A 40 -25.50 1.08 -5.15
CA GLU A 40 -26.35 -0.10 -5.40
C GLU A 40 -27.81 0.19 -5.07
N MET A 41 -28.08 0.83 -3.93
CA MET A 41 -29.42 1.25 -3.52
C MET A 41 -30.01 2.33 -4.45
N GLN A 42 -29.17 3.02 -5.22
CA GLN A 42 -29.55 4.06 -6.20
C GLN A 42 -29.67 3.52 -7.63
N GLY A 43 -29.48 2.22 -7.84
CA GLY A 43 -29.62 1.56 -9.14
C GLY A 43 -28.33 1.11 -9.81
N CYS A 44 -27.17 1.23 -9.14
CA CYS A 44 -25.91 0.65 -9.64
C CYS A 44 -25.99 -0.88 -9.60
N ASP A 45 -25.71 -1.55 -10.70
CA ASP A 45 -25.85 -3.00 -10.81
C ASP A 45 -24.50 -3.71 -10.56
N ILE A 46 -24.39 -4.40 -9.44
CA ILE A 46 -23.16 -5.14 -9.05
C ILE A 46 -22.85 -6.34 -9.95
N ASN A 47 -23.76 -6.74 -10.82
CA ASN A 47 -23.53 -7.83 -11.77
C ASN A 47 -23.03 -7.30 -13.14
N LYS A 48 -23.06 -6.00 -13.36
CA LYS A 48 -22.50 -5.33 -14.53
C LYS A 48 -21.04 -4.94 -14.30
N THR A 49 -20.38 -4.65 -15.40
CA THR A 49 -19.01 -4.10 -15.36
C THR A 49 -19.01 -2.62 -14.95
N ARG A 50 -17.86 -2.14 -14.48
CA ARG A 50 -17.67 -0.71 -14.18
C ARG A 50 -17.99 0.19 -15.38
N ALA A 51 -17.61 -0.22 -16.60
CA ALA A 51 -17.87 0.55 -17.82
C ALA A 51 -19.38 0.66 -18.15
N GLU A 52 -20.14 -0.40 -17.89
CA GLU A 52 -21.60 -0.39 -18.09
C GLU A 52 -22.31 0.49 -17.06
N ASN A 53 -21.88 0.44 -15.79
CA ASN A 53 -22.40 1.29 -14.73
C ASN A 53 -21.99 2.76 -14.91
N ALA A 54 -20.82 3.03 -15.46
CA ALA A 54 -20.38 4.39 -15.82
C ALA A 54 -21.26 4.98 -16.94
N LYS A 55 -21.58 4.21 -17.96
CA LYS A 55 -22.53 4.62 -19.03
C LYS A 55 -23.92 4.91 -18.48
N ALA A 56 -24.33 4.21 -17.43
CA ALA A 56 -25.59 4.42 -16.75
C ALA A 56 -25.56 5.58 -15.71
N GLY A 57 -24.39 6.23 -15.53
CA GLY A 57 -24.24 7.39 -14.66
C GLY A 57 -24.08 7.08 -13.16
N PHE A 58 -23.94 5.80 -12.80
CA PHE A 58 -23.83 5.38 -11.38
C PHE A 58 -22.39 5.35 -10.86
N VAL A 59 -21.43 5.35 -11.75
CA VAL A 59 -19.99 5.37 -11.40
C VAL A 59 -19.42 6.58 -12.11
N THR A 60 -18.97 7.57 -11.38
CA THR A 60 -18.08 8.58 -11.93
C THR A 60 -16.81 7.83 -12.35
N GLU A 61 -16.47 7.88 -13.63
CA GLU A 61 -15.11 7.56 -14.04
C GLU A 61 -14.22 8.42 -13.14
N ALA A 62 -13.52 7.77 -12.23
CA ALA A 62 -12.39 8.43 -11.60
C ALA A 62 -11.56 8.98 -12.77
N PRO A 63 -11.11 10.25 -12.73
CA PRO A 63 -10.37 10.82 -13.85
C PRO A 63 -9.33 9.79 -14.25
N ALA A 64 -9.39 9.35 -15.49
CA ALA A 64 -8.57 8.29 -16.04
C ALA A 64 -7.10 8.71 -15.89
N GLY A 65 -6.51 8.33 -14.80
CA GLY A 65 -5.09 8.06 -14.75
C GLY A 65 -4.91 6.83 -15.64
N ASN A 66 -4.85 7.04 -16.97
CA ASN A 66 -4.44 6.06 -17.96
C ASN A 66 -4.94 4.60 -17.75
N ALA A 67 -6.25 4.37 -17.78
CA ALA A 67 -6.80 3.04 -18.04
C ALA A 67 -7.17 2.94 -19.53
N GLY A 68 -6.15 2.94 -20.36
CA GLY A 68 -6.31 2.81 -21.80
C GLY A 68 -5.02 2.39 -22.45
N GLN A 69 -4.61 1.16 -22.17
CA GLN A 69 -3.82 0.35 -23.11
C GLN A 69 -3.73 -1.07 -22.53
N GLY A 70 -4.02 -2.06 -23.37
CA GLY A 70 -4.18 -3.46 -23.12
C GLY A 70 -3.28 -4.08 -22.05
N ALA A 71 -3.73 -5.19 -21.47
CA ALA A 71 -3.09 -5.99 -20.42
C ALA A 71 -1.57 -5.84 -20.31
N GLN A 72 -1.10 -4.67 -19.86
CA GLN A 72 0.22 -4.48 -19.34
C GLN A 72 0.14 -4.95 -17.91
N ALA A 73 0.89 -6.00 -17.59
CA ALA A 73 1.17 -6.39 -16.23
C ALA A 73 1.37 -5.10 -15.41
N SER A 74 0.53 -4.88 -14.41
CA SER A 74 0.54 -3.66 -13.60
C SER A 74 1.98 -3.40 -13.16
N GLN A 75 2.57 -2.30 -13.65
CA GLN A 75 3.95 -1.98 -13.31
C GLN A 75 4.02 -1.87 -11.79
N SER A 76 5.01 -2.53 -11.20
CA SER A 76 5.25 -2.39 -9.77
C SER A 76 5.39 -0.91 -9.41
N PRO A 77 4.77 -0.40 -8.35
CA PRO A 77 4.90 1.00 -7.94
C PRO A 77 6.34 1.38 -7.58
N TYR A 78 7.19 0.39 -7.39
CA TYR A 78 8.62 0.56 -7.09
C TYR A 78 9.50 0.55 -8.33
N ALA A 79 8.99 0.09 -9.48
CA ALA A 79 9.78 -0.06 -10.71
C ALA A 79 10.30 1.30 -11.19
N GLY A 80 11.58 1.33 -11.57
CA GLY A 80 12.24 2.53 -12.06
C GLY A 80 13.72 2.59 -11.71
N ASN A 81 14.31 3.72 -12.03
CA ASN A 81 15.66 4.09 -11.64
C ASN A 81 15.60 5.12 -10.52
N TRP A 82 16.43 4.94 -9.52
CA TRP A 82 16.43 5.74 -8.32
C TRP A 82 17.86 6.09 -7.91
N LEU A 83 18.03 7.27 -7.33
CA LEU A 83 19.29 7.74 -6.74
C LEU A 83 19.12 7.85 -5.23
N ALA A 84 20.00 7.18 -4.48
CA ALA A 84 20.18 7.46 -3.06
C ALA A 84 21.11 8.66 -2.93
N VAL A 85 20.61 9.74 -2.34
CA VAL A 85 21.30 11.02 -2.25
C VAL A 85 21.64 11.30 -0.79
N GLY A 86 22.90 11.65 -0.54
CA GLY A 86 23.39 12.03 0.78
C GLY A 86 22.95 13.44 1.21
N PRO A 87 23.20 13.82 2.48
CA PRO A 87 22.86 15.14 2.99
C PRO A 87 23.49 16.30 2.23
N SER A 88 24.67 16.09 1.65
CA SER A 88 25.41 17.06 0.81
C SER A 88 24.95 17.11 -0.63
N GLY A 89 24.01 16.25 -1.04
CA GLY A 89 23.56 16.14 -2.42
C GLY A 89 24.33 15.12 -3.28
N ASP A 90 25.33 14.46 -2.70
CA ASP A 90 26.12 13.45 -3.42
C ASP A 90 25.34 12.16 -3.64
N THR A 91 25.55 11.54 -4.81
CA THR A 91 24.95 10.22 -5.09
C THR A 91 25.69 9.13 -4.32
N VAL A 92 25.01 8.51 -3.37
CA VAL A 92 25.50 7.38 -2.54
C VAL A 92 25.36 6.06 -3.30
N ALA A 93 24.22 5.87 -3.98
CA ALA A 93 23.97 4.65 -4.76
C ALA A 93 23.00 4.90 -5.92
N LYS A 94 23.18 4.13 -7.00
CA LYS A 94 22.22 3.99 -8.10
C LYS A 94 21.43 2.71 -7.90
N ILE A 95 20.10 2.82 -7.94
CA ILE A 95 19.18 1.72 -7.70
C ILE A 95 18.33 1.51 -8.94
N HIS A 96 18.21 0.28 -9.39
CA HIS A 96 17.31 -0.12 -10.46
C HIS A 96 16.36 -1.20 -9.96
N ILE A 97 15.07 -1.02 -10.20
CA ILE A 97 14.02 -1.97 -9.81
C ILE A 97 13.19 -2.29 -11.05
N ASP A 98 13.08 -3.57 -11.39
CA ASP A 98 12.24 -4.02 -12.50
C ASP A 98 10.77 -4.21 -12.09
N ASN A 99 9.89 -4.49 -13.07
CA ASN A 99 8.46 -4.71 -12.83
C ASN A 99 8.15 -5.96 -11.98
N LYS A 100 9.13 -6.85 -11.77
CA LYS A 100 9.03 -8.02 -10.90
C LYS A 100 9.66 -7.77 -9.52
N GLU A 101 10.05 -6.52 -9.23
CA GLU A 101 10.70 -6.09 -7.99
C GLU A 101 12.08 -6.72 -7.76
N HIS A 102 12.76 -7.12 -8.82
CA HIS A 102 14.17 -7.45 -8.71
C HIS A 102 14.97 -6.16 -8.59
N VAL A 103 15.72 -6.06 -7.50
CA VAL A 103 16.48 -4.86 -7.17
C VAL A 103 17.95 -5.04 -7.49
N LYS A 104 18.55 -4.02 -8.11
CA LYS A 104 20.00 -3.88 -8.26
C LYS A 104 20.44 -2.58 -7.64
N VAL A 105 21.48 -2.63 -6.81
CA VAL A 105 22.14 -1.46 -6.23
C VAL A 105 23.56 -1.41 -6.76
N ASN A 106 23.91 -0.32 -7.42
CA ASN A 106 25.20 -0.16 -8.12
C ASN A 106 25.53 -1.36 -9.04
N GLY A 107 24.49 -1.86 -9.76
CA GLY A 107 24.59 -3.00 -10.67
C GLY A 107 24.58 -4.39 -10.01
N LYS A 108 24.68 -4.50 -8.68
CA LYS A 108 24.64 -5.77 -7.96
C LYS A 108 23.21 -6.11 -7.52
N ALA A 109 22.76 -7.33 -7.79
CA ALA A 109 21.46 -7.81 -7.36
C ALA A 109 21.41 -7.92 -5.83
N VAL A 110 20.32 -7.46 -5.23
CA VAL A 110 20.06 -7.54 -3.79
C VAL A 110 18.67 -8.10 -3.54
N LYS A 111 18.50 -8.79 -2.41
CA LYS A 111 17.19 -9.30 -1.99
C LYS A 111 16.37 -8.15 -1.42
N ALA A 112 15.16 -7.99 -1.92
CA ALA A 112 14.18 -7.04 -1.41
C ALA A 112 13.00 -7.78 -0.75
N ARG A 113 12.33 -7.09 0.17
CA ARG A 113 11.10 -7.55 0.80
C ARG A 113 10.11 -6.40 0.91
N ARG A 114 8.83 -6.69 0.83
CA ARG A 114 7.79 -5.71 1.16
C ARG A 114 7.60 -5.64 2.67
N SER A 115 7.47 -4.44 3.19
CA SER A 115 7.16 -4.15 4.59
C SER A 115 6.34 -2.88 4.67
N ASP A 116 5.15 -2.96 5.26
CA ASP A 116 4.26 -1.82 5.50
C ASP A 116 4.02 -0.92 4.27
N GLY A 117 3.85 -1.54 3.10
CA GLY A 117 3.64 -0.82 1.85
C GLY A 117 4.90 -0.27 1.20
N ALA A 118 6.07 -0.48 1.80
CA ALA A 118 7.36 -0.12 1.23
C ALA A 118 8.11 -1.35 0.70
N LEU A 119 9.01 -1.14 -0.25
CA LEU A 119 10.02 -2.10 -0.66
C LEU A 119 11.31 -1.81 0.09
N VAL A 120 11.76 -2.76 0.90
CA VAL A 120 12.94 -2.63 1.76
C VAL A 120 14.02 -3.61 1.31
N PHE A 121 15.23 -3.13 1.12
CA PHE A 121 16.38 -3.93 0.73
C PHE A 121 17.67 -3.40 1.35
N LYS A 122 18.72 -4.23 1.38
CA LYS A 122 19.96 -3.93 2.08
C LYS A 122 21.17 -4.28 1.22
N GLN A 123 22.18 -3.41 1.22
CA GLN A 123 23.50 -3.69 0.66
C GLN A 123 24.57 -3.25 1.66
N GLY A 124 25.33 -4.20 2.19
CA GLY A 124 26.26 -3.91 3.27
C GLY A 124 25.54 -3.38 4.52
N PHE A 125 25.97 -2.25 5.02
CA PHE A 125 25.37 -1.57 6.17
C PHE A 125 24.24 -0.63 5.81
N ILE A 126 24.00 -0.41 4.50
CA ILE A 126 22.98 0.53 4.03
C ILE A 126 21.65 -0.19 3.83
N THR A 127 20.61 0.34 4.45
CA THR A 127 19.20 -0.06 4.25
C THR A 127 18.50 1.00 3.41
N TYR A 128 17.76 0.57 2.39
CA TYR A 128 16.98 1.40 1.50
C TYR A 128 15.51 1.10 1.69
N THR A 129 14.66 2.12 1.68
CA THR A 129 13.21 2.01 1.82
C THR A 129 12.56 2.88 0.74
N ILE A 130 11.79 2.26 -0.15
CA ILE A 130 11.04 2.95 -1.21
C ILE A 130 9.55 2.69 -0.98
N GLN A 131 8.75 3.75 -0.88
CA GLN A 131 7.32 3.67 -0.64
C GLN A 131 6.57 3.23 -1.91
N GLY A 132 5.55 2.37 -1.73
CA GLY A 132 4.66 1.97 -2.82
C GLY A 132 3.62 3.04 -3.14
N ASP A 133 3.20 3.80 -2.14
CA ASP A 133 2.31 4.94 -2.34
C ASP A 133 3.10 6.17 -2.80
N ARG A 134 3.02 6.46 -4.10
CA ARG A 134 3.74 7.59 -4.71
C ARG A 134 3.23 8.98 -4.28
N ARG A 135 2.18 9.04 -3.46
CA ARG A 135 1.73 10.30 -2.82
C ARG A 135 2.61 10.68 -1.63
N LEU A 136 3.30 9.70 -1.03
CA LEU A 136 4.22 9.90 0.09
C LEU A 136 5.59 10.37 -0.42
N LYS A 137 5.59 11.50 -1.14
CA LYS A 137 6.82 12.08 -1.67
C LYS A 137 7.74 12.50 -0.53
N GLY A 138 8.98 12.04 -0.60
CA GLY A 138 10.00 12.37 0.41
C GLY A 138 10.12 11.39 1.56
N GLU A 139 9.33 10.31 1.57
CA GLU A 139 9.47 9.20 2.52
C GLU A 139 10.35 8.06 1.99
N ASP A 140 10.81 8.17 0.74
CA ASP A 140 11.82 7.28 0.18
C ASP A 140 13.17 7.65 0.78
N THR A 141 13.75 6.74 1.58
CA THR A 141 14.94 7.04 2.38
C THR A 141 15.94 5.90 2.39
N TRP A 142 17.17 6.23 2.72
CA TRP A 142 18.20 5.25 3.05
C TRP A 142 18.86 5.60 4.38
N SER A 143 19.43 4.59 5.04
CA SER A 143 20.20 4.74 6.27
C SER A 143 21.40 3.81 6.28
N ASP A 144 22.55 4.31 6.69
CA ASP A 144 23.76 3.54 6.94
C ASP A 144 23.94 3.35 8.44
N SER A 145 23.93 2.08 8.88
CA SER A 145 24.04 1.74 10.30
C SER A 145 25.48 1.83 10.83
N ASP A 146 26.49 1.79 9.97
CA ASP A 146 27.90 1.92 10.32
C ASP A 146 28.31 3.39 10.41
N ALA A 147 28.09 4.15 9.32
CA ALA A 147 28.39 5.57 9.27
C ALA A 147 27.40 6.45 10.04
N ARG A 148 26.26 5.90 10.49
CA ARG A 148 25.16 6.62 11.16
C ARG A 148 24.65 7.82 10.35
N THR A 149 24.60 7.65 9.03
CA THR A 149 24.12 8.66 8.10
C THR A 149 22.81 8.22 7.46
N THR A 150 22.03 9.19 7.02
CA THR A 150 20.77 8.96 6.34
C THR A 150 20.62 9.93 5.17
N GLY A 151 19.76 9.62 4.23
CA GLY A 151 19.43 10.53 3.15
C GLY A 151 18.16 10.13 2.43
N LYS A 152 17.91 10.81 1.32
CA LYS A 152 16.71 10.62 0.50
C LYS A 152 16.99 9.69 -0.67
N ILE A 153 15.91 9.05 -1.16
CA ILE A 153 15.92 8.38 -2.46
C ILE A 153 15.00 9.17 -3.37
N VAL A 154 15.50 9.50 -4.55
CA VAL A 154 14.78 10.28 -5.56
C VAL A 154 14.75 9.52 -6.88
N ALA A 155 13.78 9.79 -7.74
CA ALA A 155 13.77 9.25 -9.10
C ALA A 155 14.92 9.83 -9.91
N ASP A 156 15.59 8.96 -10.72
CA ASP A 156 16.68 9.34 -11.63
C ASP A 156 16.12 9.86 -12.96
#